data_0d0665559ba7d370b0bb1d9ba0a26ee9
#
_entry.id   0d0665559ba7d370b0bb1d9ba0a26ee9
#
_cell.length_a   1.000
_cell.length_b   1.000
_cell.length_c   1.000
_cell.angle_alpha   90.00
_cell.angle_beta   90.00
_cell.angle_gamma   90.00
#
_symmetry.space_group_name_H-M   'P 1'
#
loop_
_entity.id
_entity.type
_entity.pdbx_description
1 polymer ?
#
loop_
_entity_poly.entity_id
_entity_poly.type
_entity_poly.pdbx_seq_one_letter_code
_entity_poly.pdbx_strand_id
1 'polypeptide(L)'
;YGEGSGQWRTITAHAADRYSVVAASLQLADRRGAVGETDLAAFLDGMHRLAQHFAGLIELPASHEVLTHARALDEFCAGVDVQLGVNVVDVAGNGFAGTKLRGLAEAAGLELRGDGLFHAVDEYGATLFTLGNLGPEIFDADVMRTLTTAGVTFMLDVPRVADGPAAFDRMVAVARQMAQSLGGTLVDGQRHVLSDAMIAGIRAKIGEIQQQMAVYEIAPGSARALRLFS
;
A
#
# COMPACT_ATOMS: atom_id res chain seq x y z
N TYR A 1 10.05 -13.65 25.58
CA TYR A 1 11.49 -13.82 25.80
C TYR A 1 11.76 -15.29 26.11
N GLY A 2 12.57 -15.95 25.26
CA GLY A 2 12.85 -17.39 25.40
C GLY A 2 13.97 -17.63 26.39
N GLU A 3 13.73 -18.48 27.41
CA GLU A 3 14.72 -18.79 28.46
C GLU A 3 15.99 -19.42 27.91
N GLY A 4 15.88 -20.26 26.86
CA GLY A 4 17.03 -20.94 26.28
C GLY A 4 17.87 -20.10 25.31
N SER A 5 17.28 -19.06 24.66
CA SER A 5 17.95 -18.26 23.63
C SER A 5 18.35 -16.85 24.09
N GLY A 6 17.76 -16.37 25.18
CA GLY A 6 17.94 -14.99 25.64
C GLY A 6 17.46 -13.93 24.67
N GLN A 7 16.54 -14.23 23.76
CA GLN A 7 16.09 -13.34 22.69
C GLN A 7 14.57 -13.27 22.59
N TRP A 8 14.05 -12.13 22.11
CA TRP A 8 12.67 -11.98 21.71
C TRP A 8 12.44 -12.66 20.36
N ARG A 9 11.42 -13.49 20.25
CA ARG A 9 10.97 -14.11 19.01
C ARG A 9 9.47 -14.35 19.02
N THR A 10 8.88 -14.43 17.84
CA THR A 10 7.46 -14.72 17.68
C THR A 10 7.17 -16.13 18.19
N ILE A 11 6.10 -16.28 19.00
CA ILE A 11 5.60 -17.56 19.44
C ILE A 11 4.86 -18.22 18.28
N THR A 12 5.19 -19.48 18.01
CA THR A 12 4.50 -20.30 17.01
C THR A 12 3.85 -21.51 17.68
N ALA A 13 2.82 -22.08 17.05
CA ALA A 13 2.06 -23.21 17.60
C ALA A 13 2.92 -24.47 17.91
N HIS A 14 4.08 -24.58 17.28
CA HIS A 14 4.98 -25.73 17.42
C HIS A 14 6.28 -25.39 18.15
N ALA A 15 6.35 -24.20 18.78
CA ALA A 15 7.55 -23.83 19.55
C ALA A 15 7.66 -24.70 20.80
N ALA A 16 8.75 -25.45 20.90
CA ALA A 16 9.07 -26.29 22.07
C ALA A 16 9.74 -25.49 23.21
N ASP A 17 9.83 -24.17 23.07
CA ASP A 17 10.55 -23.29 23.99
C ASP A 17 9.73 -23.00 25.26
N ARG A 18 10.45 -22.69 26.35
CA ARG A 18 9.87 -22.06 27.54
C ARG A 18 10.09 -20.57 27.50
N TYR A 19 9.09 -19.83 27.93
CA TYR A 19 9.09 -18.37 27.92
C TYR A 19 8.88 -17.83 29.33
N SER A 20 9.77 -16.94 29.78
CA SER A 20 9.64 -16.23 31.07
C SER A 20 8.84 -14.95 30.93
N VAL A 21 8.89 -14.32 29.76
CA VAL A 21 8.15 -13.10 29.45
C VAL A 21 7.50 -13.23 28.08
N VAL A 22 6.23 -12.85 27.99
CA VAL A 22 5.45 -12.80 26.74
C VAL A 22 4.95 -11.38 26.55
N ALA A 23 5.18 -10.82 25.36
CA ALA A 23 4.60 -9.55 24.94
C ALA A 23 3.55 -9.81 23.85
N ALA A 24 2.38 -9.22 24.00
CA ALA A 24 1.35 -9.20 22.97
C ALA A 24 1.16 -7.76 22.48
N SER A 25 0.85 -7.57 21.20
CA SER A 25 0.64 -6.25 20.62
C SER A 25 -0.69 -6.20 19.86
N LEU A 26 -1.38 -5.07 19.98
CA LEU A 26 -2.56 -4.73 19.21
C LEU A 26 -2.19 -3.61 18.23
N GLN A 27 -2.61 -3.73 16.96
CA GLN A 27 -2.48 -2.65 16.00
C GLN A 27 -3.49 -1.54 16.32
N LEU A 28 -3.01 -0.31 16.47
CA LEU A 28 -3.83 0.80 16.96
C LEU A 28 -4.58 1.53 15.85
N ALA A 29 -4.13 1.45 14.59
CA ALA A 29 -4.80 2.06 13.45
C ALA A 29 -4.50 1.30 12.16
N ASP A 30 -5.43 1.34 11.22
CA ASP A 30 -5.25 0.95 9.81
C ASP A 30 -6.13 1.86 8.94
N ARG A 31 -6.28 1.59 7.63
CA ARG A 31 -7.14 2.39 6.71
C ARG A 31 -8.63 2.42 7.09
N ARG A 32 -9.07 1.55 7.98
CA ARG A 32 -10.46 1.54 8.50
C ARG A 32 -10.65 2.48 9.67
N GLY A 33 -9.55 2.98 10.24
CA GLY A 33 -9.54 3.92 11.35
C GLY A 33 -8.78 3.44 12.59
N ALA A 34 -8.89 4.22 13.67
CA ALA A 34 -8.32 3.91 14.97
C ALA A 34 -9.04 2.75 15.65
N VAL A 35 -8.32 1.96 16.47
CA VAL A 35 -8.92 0.95 17.33
C VAL A 35 -9.95 1.57 18.28
N GLY A 36 -11.14 0.94 18.35
CA GLY A 36 -12.23 1.37 19.22
C GLY A 36 -12.09 0.87 20.66
N GLU A 37 -12.92 1.46 21.55
CA GLU A 37 -12.97 1.05 22.99
C GLU A 37 -13.32 -0.43 23.15
N THR A 38 -14.26 -0.92 22.34
CA THR A 38 -14.71 -2.32 22.40
C THR A 38 -13.59 -3.30 22.04
N ASP A 39 -12.83 -3.03 20.97
CA ASP A 39 -11.75 -3.90 20.52
C ASP A 39 -10.58 -3.86 21.51
N LEU A 40 -10.26 -2.68 22.02
CA LEU A 40 -9.25 -2.52 23.06
C LEU A 40 -9.64 -3.29 24.34
N ALA A 41 -10.88 -3.13 24.80
CA ALA A 41 -11.38 -3.84 25.99
C ALA A 41 -11.32 -5.37 25.80
N ALA A 42 -11.74 -5.87 24.63
CA ALA A 42 -11.68 -7.29 24.31
C ALA A 42 -10.24 -7.83 24.33
N PHE A 43 -9.28 -7.04 23.78
CA PHE A 43 -7.85 -7.38 23.84
C PHE A 43 -7.34 -7.43 25.27
N LEU A 44 -7.59 -6.41 26.09
CA LEU A 44 -7.13 -6.32 27.47
C LEU A 44 -7.73 -7.45 28.33
N ASP A 45 -9.02 -7.75 28.17
CA ASP A 45 -9.67 -8.88 28.84
C ASP A 45 -9.06 -10.23 28.42
N GLY A 46 -8.72 -10.36 27.13
CA GLY A 46 -7.99 -11.53 26.64
C GLY A 46 -6.64 -11.69 27.32
N MET A 47 -5.91 -10.59 27.50
CA MET A 47 -4.61 -10.60 28.19
C MET A 47 -4.73 -10.94 29.68
N HIS A 48 -5.74 -10.43 30.36
CA HIS A 48 -6.03 -10.81 31.75
C HIS A 48 -6.32 -12.32 31.91
N ARG A 49 -7.17 -12.85 31.03
CA ARG A 49 -7.46 -14.31 31.05
C ARG A 49 -6.21 -15.15 30.77
N LEU A 50 -5.36 -14.70 29.86
CA LEU A 50 -4.11 -15.38 29.55
C LEU A 50 -3.16 -15.38 30.76
N ALA A 51 -2.99 -14.24 31.43
CA ALA A 51 -2.17 -14.12 32.63
C ALA A 51 -2.70 -15.01 33.76
N GLN A 52 -4.01 -15.05 34.01
CA GLN A 52 -4.63 -15.93 34.97
C GLN A 52 -4.38 -17.40 34.64
N HIS A 53 -4.52 -17.78 33.39
CA HIS A 53 -4.32 -19.18 32.94
C HIS A 53 -2.89 -19.68 33.23
N PHE A 54 -1.90 -18.80 33.06
CA PHE A 54 -0.49 -19.13 33.28
C PHE A 54 0.02 -18.74 34.68
N ALA A 55 -0.86 -18.27 35.57
CA ALA A 55 -0.48 -17.71 36.87
C ALA A 55 0.63 -16.64 36.77
N GLY A 56 0.60 -15.87 35.70
CA GLY A 56 1.57 -14.81 35.36
C GLY A 56 1.17 -13.46 35.90
N LEU A 57 2.15 -12.58 36.05
CA LEU A 57 1.93 -11.15 36.26
C LEU A 57 1.68 -10.46 34.91
N ILE A 58 0.84 -9.43 34.90
CA ILE A 58 0.52 -8.67 33.70
C ILE A 58 0.76 -7.20 33.93
N GLU A 59 1.36 -6.54 32.94
CA GLU A 59 1.47 -5.10 32.84
C GLU A 59 0.66 -4.63 31.64
N LEU A 60 -0.28 -3.73 31.86
CA LEU A 60 -1.15 -3.18 30.83
C LEU A 60 -1.09 -1.65 30.83
N PRO A 61 -1.14 -1.03 29.65
CA PRO A 61 -1.23 0.43 29.57
C PRO A 61 -2.62 0.92 29.97
N ALA A 62 -2.73 2.19 30.35
CA ALA A 62 -4.02 2.82 30.63
C ALA A 62 -4.84 2.97 29.34
N SER A 63 -6.08 2.47 29.34
CA SER A 63 -6.94 2.44 28.13
C SER A 63 -7.12 3.81 27.48
N HIS A 64 -7.26 4.89 28.27
CA HIS A 64 -7.45 6.24 27.74
C HIS A 64 -6.19 6.76 27.01
N GLU A 65 -4.99 6.42 27.47
CA GLU A 65 -3.74 6.76 26.78
C GLU A 65 -3.62 6.02 25.44
N VAL A 66 -3.95 4.73 25.43
CA VAL A 66 -3.93 3.91 24.20
C VAL A 66 -4.89 4.48 23.17
N LEU A 67 -6.12 4.80 23.57
CA LEU A 67 -7.13 5.38 22.66
C LEU A 67 -6.74 6.76 22.16
N THR A 68 -6.09 7.57 23.00
CA THR A 68 -5.57 8.88 22.59
C THR A 68 -4.45 8.73 21.55
N HIS A 69 -3.51 7.82 21.77
CA HIS A 69 -2.46 7.50 20.80
C HIS A 69 -3.01 6.91 19.50
N ALA A 70 -4.03 6.04 19.60
CA ALA A 70 -4.67 5.45 18.42
C ALA A 70 -5.30 6.54 17.52
N ARG A 71 -6.03 7.49 18.10
CA ARG A 71 -6.63 8.62 17.37
C ARG A 71 -5.58 9.52 16.74
N ALA A 72 -4.52 9.86 17.47
CA ALA A 72 -3.43 10.70 16.94
C ALA A 72 -2.70 10.00 15.78
N LEU A 73 -2.49 8.68 15.88
CA LEU A 73 -1.90 7.89 14.80
C LEU A 73 -2.81 7.84 13.57
N ASP A 74 -4.10 7.63 13.77
CA ASP A 74 -5.11 7.60 12.70
C ASP A 74 -5.19 8.95 11.96
N GLU A 75 -5.24 10.05 12.70
CA GLU A 75 -5.21 11.41 12.13
C GLU A 75 -3.94 11.66 11.31
N PHE A 76 -2.79 11.25 11.83
CA PHE A 76 -1.53 11.33 11.09
C PHE A 76 -1.59 10.47 9.81
N CYS A 77 -2.03 9.22 9.91
CA CYS A 77 -2.16 8.32 8.76
C CYS A 77 -3.07 8.91 7.69
N ALA A 78 -4.22 9.47 8.07
CA ALA A 78 -5.13 10.13 7.13
C ALA A 78 -4.48 11.31 6.39
N GLY A 79 -3.56 12.03 7.03
CA GLY A 79 -2.81 13.13 6.42
C GLY A 79 -1.76 12.71 5.38
N VAL A 80 -1.29 11.47 5.42
CA VAL A 80 -0.24 10.95 4.53
C VAL A 80 -0.70 9.80 3.64
N ASP A 81 -1.93 9.29 3.81
CA ASP A 81 -2.50 8.22 2.99
C ASP A 81 -2.91 8.73 1.62
N VAL A 82 -1.94 8.85 0.74
CA VAL A 82 -2.12 9.38 -0.60
C VAL A 82 -1.94 8.28 -1.64
N GLN A 83 -2.98 8.09 -2.45
CA GLN A 83 -2.95 7.28 -3.66
C GLN A 83 -3.01 8.20 -4.88
N LEU A 84 -2.05 8.04 -5.79
CA LEU A 84 -1.95 8.86 -7.00
C LEU A 84 -2.35 8.07 -8.23
N GLY A 85 -3.32 8.60 -8.97
CA GLY A 85 -3.77 8.08 -10.24
C GLY A 85 -3.26 8.92 -11.41
N VAL A 86 -2.71 8.26 -12.42
CA VAL A 86 -2.36 8.85 -13.73
C VAL A 86 -3.01 8.01 -14.81
N ASN A 87 -3.72 8.64 -15.73
CA ASN A 87 -4.46 7.95 -16.78
C ASN A 87 -3.83 8.15 -18.15
N VAL A 88 -3.87 7.10 -18.97
CA VAL A 88 -3.65 7.19 -20.41
C VAL A 88 -4.98 6.95 -21.09
N VAL A 89 -5.49 7.96 -21.80
CA VAL A 89 -6.82 7.92 -22.41
C VAL A 89 -6.76 8.04 -23.93
N ASP A 90 -7.68 7.37 -24.60
CA ASP A 90 -7.93 7.54 -26.02
C ASP A 90 -8.86 8.74 -26.22
N VAL A 91 -8.33 9.81 -26.79
CA VAL A 91 -9.11 11.01 -27.15
C VAL A 91 -9.72 10.93 -28.54
N ALA A 92 -9.26 9.98 -29.37
CA ALA A 92 -9.76 9.79 -30.74
C ALA A 92 -11.02 8.90 -30.79
N GLY A 93 -11.34 8.17 -29.70
CA GLY A 93 -12.51 7.32 -29.58
C GLY A 93 -12.40 5.96 -30.29
N ASN A 94 -11.19 5.54 -30.69
CA ASN A 94 -10.97 4.24 -31.35
C ASN A 94 -10.85 3.09 -30.34
N GLY A 95 -10.53 3.40 -29.09
CA GLY A 95 -10.23 2.45 -28.02
C GLY A 95 -8.84 1.82 -28.13
N PHE A 96 -8.33 1.38 -27.02
CA PHE A 96 -7.08 0.62 -26.94
C PHE A 96 -7.37 -0.89 -26.91
N ALA A 97 -6.77 -1.64 -27.85
CA ALA A 97 -6.90 -3.10 -27.88
C ALA A 97 -6.14 -3.72 -26.69
N GLY A 98 -6.82 -4.63 -25.96
CA GLY A 98 -6.27 -5.30 -24.79
C GLY A 98 -5.00 -6.10 -25.08
N THR A 99 -4.91 -6.74 -26.25
CA THR A 99 -3.70 -7.46 -26.69
C THR A 99 -2.48 -6.52 -26.81
N LYS A 100 -2.68 -5.32 -27.33
CA LYS A 100 -1.61 -4.31 -27.45
C LYS A 100 -1.22 -3.75 -26.09
N LEU A 101 -2.21 -3.49 -25.21
CA LEU A 101 -1.98 -3.08 -23.83
C LEU A 101 -1.16 -4.11 -23.08
N ARG A 102 -1.53 -5.39 -23.18
CA ARG A 102 -0.79 -6.49 -22.56
C ARG A 102 0.66 -6.54 -23.02
N GLY A 103 0.90 -6.52 -24.32
CA GLY A 103 2.27 -6.54 -24.85
C GLY A 103 3.11 -5.34 -24.38
N LEU A 104 2.52 -4.14 -24.28
CA LEU A 104 3.22 -2.96 -23.76
C LEU A 104 3.51 -3.05 -22.27
N ALA A 105 2.57 -3.57 -21.47
CA ALA A 105 2.74 -3.74 -20.04
C ALA A 105 3.85 -4.78 -19.75
N GLU A 106 3.79 -5.95 -20.40
CA GLU A 106 4.81 -7.01 -20.27
C GLU A 106 6.20 -6.52 -20.75
N ALA A 107 6.26 -5.77 -21.84
CA ALA A 107 7.52 -5.18 -22.34
C ALA A 107 8.12 -4.13 -21.39
N ALA A 108 7.27 -3.45 -20.60
CA ALA A 108 7.69 -2.53 -19.54
C ALA A 108 8.05 -3.25 -18.22
N GLY A 109 8.01 -4.58 -18.20
CA GLY A 109 8.32 -5.40 -17.02
C GLY A 109 7.22 -5.41 -15.95
N LEU A 110 5.96 -5.20 -16.34
CA LEU A 110 4.83 -5.34 -15.45
C LEU A 110 4.27 -6.77 -15.51
N GLU A 111 3.83 -7.28 -14.36
CA GLU A 111 3.29 -8.63 -14.18
C GLU A 111 1.79 -8.59 -13.93
N LEU A 112 1.00 -9.28 -14.75
CA LEU A 112 -0.43 -9.45 -14.49
C LEU A 112 -0.63 -10.41 -13.31
N ARG A 113 -1.38 -9.96 -12.29
CA ARG A 113 -1.68 -10.76 -11.09
C ARG A 113 -3.17 -11.11 -10.99
N GLY A 114 -3.49 -11.98 -10.03
CA GLY A 114 -4.84 -12.51 -9.84
C GLY A 114 -5.88 -11.48 -9.37
N ASP A 115 -5.48 -10.28 -9.01
CA ASP A 115 -6.36 -9.14 -8.70
C ASP A 115 -6.83 -8.38 -9.95
N GLY A 116 -6.36 -8.78 -11.14
CA GLY A 116 -6.73 -8.16 -12.40
C GLY A 116 -5.97 -6.86 -12.72
N LEU A 117 -4.81 -6.67 -12.08
CA LEU A 117 -3.93 -5.54 -12.32
C LEU A 117 -2.56 -6.01 -12.81
N PHE A 118 -1.89 -5.18 -13.59
CA PHE A 118 -0.47 -5.33 -13.83
C PHE A 118 0.31 -4.62 -12.73
N HIS A 119 1.30 -5.31 -12.16
CA HIS A 119 2.16 -4.79 -11.10
C HIS A 119 3.56 -4.52 -11.62
N ALA A 120 4.06 -3.30 -11.44
CA ALA A 120 5.47 -3.01 -11.50
C ALA A 120 6.07 -3.35 -10.14
N VAL A 121 7.10 -4.18 -10.12
CA VAL A 121 7.74 -4.62 -8.87
C VAL A 121 9.19 -4.16 -8.79
N ASP A 122 9.70 -4.10 -7.58
CA ASP A 122 11.12 -3.93 -7.29
C ASP A 122 11.87 -5.28 -7.35
N GLU A 123 13.16 -5.27 -7.03
CA GLU A 123 14.02 -6.46 -6.99
C GLU A 123 13.63 -7.49 -5.91
N TYR A 124 12.83 -7.07 -4.91
CA TYR A 124 12.33 -7.92 -3.82
C TYR A 124 10.90 -8.40 -4.06
N GLY A 125 10.28 -8.04 -5.19
CA GLY A 125 8.91 -8.40 -5.55
C GLY A 125 7.83 -7.52 -4.90
N ALA A 126 8.21 -6.41 -4.23
CA ALA A 126 7.25 -5.46 -3.70
C ALA A 126 6.68 -4.58 -4.83
N THR A 127 5.37 -4.34 -4.79
CA THR A 127 4.69 -3.52 -5.80
C THR A 127 5.08 -2.05 -5.66
N LEU A 128 5.57 -1.46 -6.74
CA LEU A 128 5.88 -0.03 -6.84
C LEU A 128 4.65 0.76 -7.29
N PHE A 129 3.96 0.30 -8.31
CA PHE A 129 2.71 0.86 -8.81
C PHE A 129 1.94 -0.20 -9.58
N THR A 130 0.67 0.05 -9.83
CA THR A 130 -0.18 -0.84 -10.61
C THR A 130 -0.69 -0.16 -11.87
N LEU A 131 -1.10 -0.97 -12.84
CA LEU A 131 -1.80 -0.56 -14.06
C LEU A 131 -3.08 -1.35 -14.16
N GLY A 132 -4.20 -0.65 -14.20
CA GLY A 132 -5.55 -1.21 -14.35
C GLY A 132 -6.30 -0.66 -15.53
N ASN A 133 -7.44 -1.25 -15.83
CA ASN A 133 -8.37 -0.71 -16.79
C ASN A 133 -9.05 0.57 -16.23
N LEU A 134 -9.27 1.57 -17.05
CA LEU A 134 -10.07 2.74 -16.67
C LEU A 134 -11.57 2.42 -16.61
N GLY A 135 -12.01 1.39 -17.36
CA GLY A 135 -13.37 0.85 -17.34
C GLY A 135 -13.59 -0.18 -16.22
N PRO A 136 -14.79 -0.75 -16.13
CA PRO A 136 -15.16 -1.70 -15.08
C PRO A 136 -14.54 -3.10 -15.23
N GLU A 137 -14.09 -3.46 -16.44
CA GLU A 137 -13.53 -4.78 -16.69
C GLU A 137 -12.13 -4.89 -16.09
N ILE A 138 -11.88 -5.92 -15.31
CA ILE A 138 -10.55 -6.26 -14.79
C ILE A 138 -9.71 -6.92 -15.89
N PHE A 139 -8.40 -6.79 -15.79
CA PHE A 139 -7.50 -7.48 -16.70
C PHE A 139 -7.38 -8.95 -16.33
N ASP A 140 -7.58 -9.78 -17.35
CA ASP A 140 -7.38 -11.21 -17.29
C ASP A 140 -6.93 -11.69 -18.68
N ALA A 141 -6.29 -12.86 -18.73
CA ALA A 141 -5.68 -13.34 -19.97
C ALA A 141 -6.68 -13.54 -21.12
N ASP A 142 -7.92 -13.93 -20.80
CA ASP A 142 -8.97 -14.17 -21.79
C ASP A 142 -9.70 -12.88 -22.16
N VAL A 143 -10.05 -12.05 -21.15
CA VAL A 143 -10.67 -10.73 -21.35
C VAL A 143 -9.80 -9.85 -22.24
N MET A 144 -8.50 -9.82 -22.03
CA MET A 144 -7.58 -8.97 -22.81
C MET A 144 -7.48 -9.34 -24.30
N ARG A 145 -7.93 -10.54 -24.71
CA ARG A 145 -7.95 -10.93 -26.14
C ARG A 145 -8.99 -10.16 -26.94
N THR A 146 -10.09 -9.77 -26.30
CA THR A 146 -11.24 -9.12 -26.95
C THR A 146 -11.50 -7.72 -26.40
N LEU A 147 -10.84 -7.33 -25.33
CA LEU A 147 -11.01 -6.05 -24.68
C LEU A 147 -10.68 -4.90 -25.65
N THR A 148 -11.56 -3.91 -25.67
CA THR A 148 -11.28 -2.58 -26.18
C THR A 148 -11.67 -1.57 -25.10
N THR A 149 -10.73 -0.77 -24.65
CA THR A 149 -10.95 0.19 -23.55
C THR A 149 -10.64 1.61 -23.97
N ALA A 150 -11.36 2.57 -23.39
CA ALA A 150 -11.11 4.00 -23.59
C ALA A 150 -9.85 4.52 -22.85
N GLY A 151 -9.25 3.71 -21.98
CA GLY A 151 -8.05 4.12 -21.24
C GLY A 151 -7.61 3.13 -20.18
N VAL A 152 -6.49 3.47 -19.59
CA VAL A 152 -5.89 2.72 -18.47
C VAL A 152 -5.47 3.68 -17.38
N THR A 153 -5.42 3.19 -16.14
CA THR A 153 -5.05 3.93 -14.94
C THR A 153 -3.80 3.32 -14.32
N PHE A 154 -2.80 4.15 -14.11
CA PHE A 154 -1.66 3.84 -13.26
C PHE A 154 -1.93 4.34 -11.85
N MET A 155 -1.68 3.52 -10.84
CA MET A 155 -1.89 3.86 -9.43
C MET A 155 -0.63 3.64 -8.62
N LEU A 156 -0.21 4.69 -7.88
CA LEU A 156 0.88 4.66 -6.91
C LEU A 156 0.31 4.89 -5.51
N ASP A 157 0.57 3.95 -4.61
CA ASP A 157 0.22 4.05 -3.19
C ASP A 157 1.45 4.60 -2.42
N VAL A 158 1.48 5.91 -2.21
CA VAL A 158 2.67 6.65 -1.74
C VAL A 158 3.24 6.12 -0.43
N PRO A 159 2.45 5.84 0.64
CA PRO A 159 3.01 5.34 1.89
C PRO A 159 3.53 3.90 1.80
N ARG A 160 3.14 3.12 0.80
CA ARG A 160 3.47 1.70 0.68
C ARG A 160 4.74 1.41 -0.11
N VAL A 161 5.36 2.42 -0.73
CA VAL A 161 6.60 2.29 -1.52
C VAL A 161 7.76 2.95 -0.81
N ALA A 162 8.93 2.34 -0.84
CA ALA A 162 10.10 2.84 -0.11
C ALA A 162 10.62 4.17 -0.66
N ASP A 163 10.65 4.32 -1.98
CA ASP A 163 11.05 5.54 -2.69
C ASP A 163 9.92 5.97 -3.64
N GLY A 164 9.00 6.76 -3.13
CA GLY A 164 7.84 7.26 -3.86
C GLY A 164 8.22 8.11 -5.08
N PRO A 165 9.14 9.08 -4.96
CA PRO A 165 9.61 9.85 -6.11
C PRO A 165 10.17 8.99 -7.24
N ALA A 166 11.02 7.99 -6.95
CA ALA A 166 11.58 7.11 -7.98
C ALA A 166 10.50 6.18 -8.59
N ALA A 167 9.59 5.64 -7.76
CA ALA A 167 8.47 4.85 -8.25
C ALA A 167 7.55 5.66 -9.17
N PHE A 168 7.29 6.94 -8.82
CA PHE A 168 6.51 7.86 -9.63
C PHE A 168 7.20 8.19 -10.96
N ASP A 169 8.51 8.46 -10.94
CA ASP A 169 9.29 8.72 -12.16
C ASP A 169 9.20 7.51 -13.12
N ARG A 170 9.36 6.28 -12.60
CA ARG A 170 9.21 5.04 -13.39
C ARG A 170 7.77 4.90 -13.92
N MET A 171 6.76 5.14 -13.09
CA MET A 171 5.35 5.09 -13.48
C MET A 171 5.04 6.06 -14.64
N VAL A 172 5.48 7.32 -14.53
CA VAL A 172 5.29 8.34 -15.58
C VAL A 172 6.02 7.97 -16.86
N ALA A 173 7.24 7.44 -16.78
CA ALA A 173 7.99 6.99 -17.95
C ALA A 173 7.23 5.88 -18.70
N VAL A 174 6.74 4.86 -18.00
CA VAL A 174 5.92 3.78 -18.60
C VAL A 174 4.62 4.33 -19.19
N ALA A 175 3.93 5.21 -18.46
CA ALA A 175 2.67 5.81 -18.92
C ALA A 175 2.87 6.64 -20.19
N ARG A 176 3.95 7.41 -20.29
CA ARG A 176 4.31 8.17 -21.50
C ARG A 176 4.61 7.27 -22.69
N GLN A 177 5.41 6.24 -22.49
CA GLN A 177 5.72 5.25 -23.54
C GLN A 177 4.45 4.57 -24.03
N MET A 178 3.56 4.19 -23.12
CA MET A 178 2.27 3.58 -23.43
C MET A 178 1.37 4.55 -24.21
N ALA A 179 1.24 5.81 -23.75
CA ALA A 179 0.49 6.85 -24.44
C ALA A 179 0.99 7.05 -25.87
N GLN A 180 2.31 7.16 -26.06
CA GLN A 180 2.91 7.32 -27.39
C GLN A 180 2.62 6.12 -28.29
N SER A 181 2.76 4.89 -27.78
CA SER A 181 2.55 3.65 -28.55
C SER A 181 1.09 3.41 -28.92
N LEU A 182 0.15 3.86 -28.07
CA LEU A 182 -1.29 3.68 -28.27
C LEU A 182 -1.94 4.86 -29.02
N GLY A 183 -1.23 5.98 -29.18
CA GLY A 183 -1.82 7.23 -29.69
C GLY A 183 -2.74 7.89 -28.65
N GLY A 184 -2.49 7.66 -27.38
CA GLY A 184 -3.25 8.20 -26.25
C GLY A 184 -2.65 9.47 -25.67
N THR A 185 -3.36 10.04 -24.69
CA THR A 185 -2.94 11.24 -23.96
C THR A 185 -2.84 10.95 -22.47
N LEU A 186 -1.78 11.46 -21.84
CA LEU A 186 -1.54 11.37 -20.41
C LEU A 186 -2.34 12.45 -19.68
N VAL A 187 -3.23 12.05 -18.77
CA VAL A 187 -4.13 12.96 -18.04
C VAL A 187 -4.21 12.62 -16.56
N ASP A 188 -4.65 13.58 -15.75
CA ASP A 188 -5.01 13.38 -14.34
C ASP A 188 -6.39 12.73 -14.18
N GLY A 189 -6.83 12.54 -12.92
CA GLY A 189 -8.16 12.00 -12.60
C GLY A 189 -9.33 12.88 -13.05
N GLN A 190 -9.09 14.16 -13.37
CA GLN A 190 -10.08 15.10 -13.90
C GLN A 190 -9.99 15.26 -15.42
N ARG A 191 -9.16 14.43 -16.08
CA ARG A 191 -8.89 14.46 -17.52
C ARG A 191 -8.14 15.69 -18.02
N HIS A 192 -7.44 16.43 -17.16
CA HIS A 192 -6.51 17.48 -17.62
C HIS A 192 -5.20 16.86 -18.07
N VAL A 193 -4.67 17.36 -19.18
CA VAL A 193 -3.38 16.90 -19.71
C VAL A 193 -2.27 17.22 -18.71
N LEU A 194 -1.49 16.22 -18.35
CA LEU A 194 -0.37 16.36 -17.41
C LEU A 194 0.82 17.00 -18.11
N SER A 195 1.15 18.24 -17.73
CA SER A 195 2.36 18.91 -18.15
C SER A 195 3.58 18.48 -17.31
N ASP A 196 4.78 18.74 -17.84
CA ASP A 196 6.03 18.45 -17.11
C ASP A 196 6.11 19.20 -15.77
N ALA A 197 5.60 20.43 -15.72
CA ALA A 197 5.56 21.23 -14.50
C ALA A 197 4.62 20.60 -13.45
N MET A 198 3.46 20.09 -13.85
CA MET A 198 2.54 19.37 -12.96
C MET A 198 3.17 18.08 -12.44
N ILE A 199 3.83 17.32 -13.31
CA ILE A 199 4.52 16.08 -12.93
C ILE A 199 5.64 16.38 -11.92
N ALA A 200 6.44 17.43 -12.14
CA ALA A 200 7.47 17.84 -11.19
C ALA A 200 6.88 18.27 -9.83
N GLY A 201 5.75 19.00 -9.83
CA GLY A 201 5.04 19.38 -8.61
C GLY A 201 4.50 18.18 -7.83
N ILE A 202 3.90 17.21 -8.51
CA ILE A 202 3.41 15.95 -7.90
C ILE A 202 4.59 15.17 -7.30
N ARG A 203 5.68 15.03 -8.04
CA ARG A 203 6.90 14.36 -7.57
C ARG A 203 7.45 14.98 -6.28
N ALA A 204 7.53 16.31 -6.22
CA ALA A 204 7.96 17.03 -5.03
C ALA A 204 7.04 16.76 -3.84
N LYS A 205 5.71 16.76 -4.08
CA LYS A 205 4.72 16.49 -3.03
C LYS A 205 4.80 15.07 -2.48
N ILE A 206 5.07 14.07 -3.32
CA ILE A 206 5.35 12.70 -2.88
C ILE A 206 6.52 12.68 -1.90
N GLY A 207 7.63 13.37 -2.24
CA GLY A 207 8.81 13.46 -1.38
C GLY A 207 8.49 14.10 -0.02
N GLU A 208 7.70 15.18 0.00
CA GLU A 208 7.27 15.84 1.24
C GLU A 208 6.45 14.90 2.15
N ILE A 209 5.50 14.15 1.56
CA ILE A 209 4.66 13.18 2.29
C ILE A 209 5.55 12.10 2.92
N GLN A 210 6.47 11.51 2.15
CA GLN A 210 7.36 10.47 2.66
C GLN A 210 8.33 11.01 3.73
N GLN A 211 8.76 12.25 3.60
CA GLN A 211 9.57 12.91 4.64
C GLN A 211 8.77 13.10 5.95
N GLN A 212 7.48 13.48 5.85
CA GLN A 212 6.60 13.56 7.02
C GLN A 212 6.47 12.20 7.71
N MET A 213 6.27 11.11 6.94
CA MET A 213 6.23 9.75 7.48
C MET A 213 7.52 9.37 8.22
N ALA A 214 8.68 9.73 7.66
CA ALA A 214 9.97 9.44 8.28
C ALA A 214 10.15 10.18 9.62
N VAL A 215 9.68 11.42 9.75
CA VAL A 215 9.68 12.19 11.01
C VAL A 215 8.85 11.49 12.10
N TYR A 216 7.78 10.81 11.74
CA TYR A 216 6.97 9.98 12.65
C TYR A 216 7.49 8.55 12.83
N GLU A 217 8.72 8.28 12.38
CA GLU A 217 9.35 6.95 12.45
C GLU A 217 8.55 5.85 11.71
N ILE A 218 7.74 6.24 10.74
CA ILE A 218 7.02 5.33 9.85
C ILE A 218 7.73 5.38 8.49
N ALA A 219 8.81 4.62 8.34
CA ALA A 219 9.52 4.58 7.08
C ALA A 219 8.59 4.08 5.96
N PRO A 220 8.45 4.82 4.84
CA PRO A 220 7.64 4.40 3.70
C PRO A 220 8.04 3.01 3.20
N GLY A 221 7.08 2.20 2.77
CA GLY A 221 7.33 0.83 2.29
C GLY A 221 7.75 -0.18 3.36
N SER A 222 7.99 0.25 4.61
CA SER A 222 8.36 -0.65 5.70
C SER A 222 7.19 -1.58 6.09
N ALA A 223 7.51 -2.68 6.78
CA ALA A 223 6.49 -3.58 7.32
C ALA A 223 5.48 -2.87 8.24
N ARG A 224 5.89 -1.77 8.91
CA ARG A 224 5.01 -0.92 9.71
C ARG A 224 4.07 -0.11 8.82
N ALA A 225 4.58 0.54 7.79
CA ALA A 225 3.78 1.28 6.82
C ALA A 225 2.79 0.37 6.09
N LEU A 226 3.24 -0.81 5.63
CA LEU A 226 2.38 -1.79 4.94
C LEU A 226 1.20 -2.26 5.81
N ARG A 227 1.35 -2.34 7.14
CA ARG A 227 0.26 -2.65 8.06
C ARG A 227 -0.68 -1.47 8.30
N LEU A 228 -0.14 -0.26 8.45
CA LEU A 228 -0.95 0.94 8.70
C LEU A 228 -1.81 1.31 7.49
N PHE A 229 -1.28 1.11 6.29
CA PHE A 229 -1.94 1.44 5.03
C PHE A 229 -2.47 0.20 4.28
N SER A 230 -2.97 -0.79 5.04
CA SER A 230 -3.57 -2.02 4.50
C SER A 230 -5.09 -1.93 4.41
#